data_4147bcde2046610116438ce7920c0533
#
_entry.id   4147bcde2046610116438ce7920c0533
#
_cell.length_a   1.000
_cell.length_b   1.000
_cell.length_c   1.000
_cell.angle_alpha   90.00
_cell.angle_beta   90.00
_cell.angle_gamma   90.00
#
_symmetry.space_group_name_H-M   'P 1'
#
loop_
_entity.id
_entity.type
_entity.pdbx_description
1 polymer ?
#
loop_
_entity_poly.entity_id
_entity_poly.type
_entity_poly.pdbx_seq_one_letter_code
_entity_poly.pdbx_strand_id
1 'polypeptide(L)' 'MTHQKCEICKNKIDDPVYWADPKFYSIAKKVFFCSAECSLKYYKKIKKLLKNT' A
#
# COMPACT_ATOMS: atom_id res chain seq x y z
N MET A 1 -6.26 3.18 18.80
CA MET A 1 -6.83 3.31 18.13
C MET A 1 -6.56 3.88 16.96
N THR A 2 -6.00 3.37 16.16
CA THR A 2 -5.67 3.89 15.01
C THR A 2 -6.28 3.22 13.89
N HIS A 3 -7.02 3.89 13.13
CA HIS A 3 -7.59 3.38 11.93
C HIS A 3 -6.65 3.72 10.81
N GLN A 4 -6.47 2.82 9.89
CA GLN A 4 -5.63 3.05 8.73
C GLN A 4 -6.51 3.40 7.54
N LYS A 5 -5.94 4.04 6.56
CA LYS A 5 -6.66 4.36 5.34
C LYS A 5 -5.99 3.66 4.17
N CYS A 6 -6.79 3.21 3.22
CA CYS A 6 -6.25 2.57 2.03
C CYS A 6 -5.42 3.58 1.24
N GLU A 7 -4.26 3.18 0.82
CA GLU A 7 -3.36 4.08 0.10
C GLU A 7 -3.88 4.38 -1.30
N ILE A 8 -4.72 3.54 -1.83
CA ILE A 8 -5.25 3.70 -3.18
C ILE A 8 -6.61 4.38 -3.20
N CYS A 9 -7.59 3.81 -2.53
CA CYS A 9 -8.94 4.36 -2.54
C CYS A 9 -9.26 5.29 -1.38
N LYS A 10 -8.37 5.39 -0.42
CA LYS A 10 -8.51 6.28 0.73
C LYS A 10 -9.67 5.95 1.66
N ASN A 11 -10.18 4.75 1.56
CA ASN A 11 -11.26 4.33 2.45
C ASN A 11 -10.67 3.93 3.81
N LYS A 12 -11.45 4.14 4.84
CA LYS A 12 -11.03 3.79 6.18
C LYS A 12 -10.98 2.29 6.35
N ILE A 13 -9.93 1.79 6.97
CA ILE A 13 -9.77 0.36 7.20
C ILE A 13 -9.72 0.09 8.69
N ASP A 14 -10.66 -0.70 9.18
CA ASP A 14 -10.70 -1.01 10.60
C ASP A 14 -9.72 -2.13 10.94
N ASP A 15 -9.56 -3.07 10.05
CA ASP A 15 -8.69 -4.21 10.34
C ASP A 15 -7.89 -4.54 9.09
N PRO A 16 -6.83 -3.79 8.83
CA PRO A 16 -6.04 -3.98 7.62
C PRO A 16 -5.34 -5.34 7.59
N VAL A 17 -5.57 -6.08 6.52
CA VAL A 17 -4.93 -7.35 6.32
C VAL A 17 -3.94 -7.31 5.17
N TYR A 18 -3.97 -6.23 4.40
CA TYR A 18 -3.04 -6.06 3.29
C TYR A 18 -2.19 -4.81 3.55
N TRP A 19 -0.90 -4.94 3.42
CA TRP A 19 -0.02 -3.80 3.64
C TRP A 19 1.25 -3.93 2.82
N ALA A 20 1.99 -2.86 2.67
CA ALA A 20 3.26 -2.85 1.98
C ALA A 20 4.37 -2.55 2.97
N ASP A 21 5.32 -3.44 3.06
CA ASP A 21 6.44 -3.29 3.99
C ASP A 21 7.43 -2.28 3.42
N PRO A 22 7.79 -1.24 4.18
CA PRO A 22 8.73 -0.23 3.70
C PRO A 22 10.04 -0.80 3.24
N LYS A 23 10.51 -1.84 3.93
CA LYS A 23 11.76 -2.46 3.59
C LYS A 23 11.68 -3.16 2.26
N PHE A 24 10.62 -3.87 2.01
CA PHE A 24 10.44 -4.65 0.81
C PHE A 24 10.12 -3.79 -0.40
N TYR A 25 9.36 -2.74 -0.20
CA TYR A 25 8.93 -1.86 -1.27
C TYR A 25 9.80 -0.61 -1.44
N SER A 26 10.75 -0.42 -0.60
CA SER A 26 11.64 0.75 -0.61
C SER A 26 10.86 2.05 -0.51
N ILE A 27 9.88 2.06 0.38
CA ILE A 27 9.07 3.24 0.59
C ILE A 27 9.37 3.83 1.96
N ALA A 28 8.94 5.06 2.18
CA ALA A 28 9.26 5.77 3.41
C ALA A 28 8.57 5.20 4.65
N LYS A 29 7.36 4.72 4.48
CA LYS A 29 6.62 4.17 5.61
C LYS A 29 5.69 3.06 5.16
N LYS A 30 5.22 2.31 6.14
CA LYS A 30 4.29 1.23 5.87
C LYS A 30 2.94 1.78 5.41
N VAL A 31 2.38 1.22 4.38
CA VAL A 31 1.07 1.64 3.90
C VAL A 31 0.12 0.45 3.93
N PHE A 32 -1.16 0.76 4.00
CA PHE A 32 -2.18 -0.27 4.13
C PHE A 32 -3.18 -0.21 2.98
N PHE A 33 -3.86 -1.31 2.75
CA PHE A 33 -4.83 -1.41 1.67
C PHE A 33 -6.11 -2.07 2.15
N CYS A 34 -7.21 -1.70 1.55
CA CYS A 34 -8.50 -2.25 1.93
C CYS A 34 -8.73 -3.63 1.32
N SER A 35 -8.04 -3.94 0.25
CA SER A 35 -8.20 -5.24 -0.38
C SER A 35 -6.98 -5.58 -1.21
N ALA A 36 -6.92 -6.82 -1.69
CA ALA A 36 -5.81 -7.27 -2.51
C ALA A 36 -5.72 -6.51 -3.81
N GLU A 37 -6.86 -6.09 -4.31
CA GLU A 37 -6.90 -5.34 -5.55
C GLU A 37 -6.14 -4.03 -5.44
N CYS A 38 -6.35 -3.30 -4.36
CA CYS A 38 -5.63 -2.06 -4.13
C CYS A 38 -4.15 -2.33 -3.92
N SER A 39 -3.84 -3.41 -3.24
CA SER A 39 -2.46 -3.80 -3.01
C SER A 39 -1.74 -4.05 -4.33
N LEU A 40 -2.41 -4.73 -5.26
CA LEU A 40 -1.83 -5.00 -6.56
C LEU A 40 -1.62 -3.74 -7.37
N LYS A 41 -2.55 -2.80 -7.27
CA LYS A 41 -2.43 -1.54 -7.97
C LYS A 41 -1.23 -0.77 -7.47
N TYR A 42 -1.04 -0.79 -6.18
CA TYR A 42 0.08 -0.10 -5.57
C TYR A 42 1.40 -0.75 -6.00
N TYR A 43 1.42 -2.06 -6.01
CA TYR A 43 2.62 -2.81 -6.40
C TYR A 43 3.02 -2.46 -7.84
N LYS A 44 2.05 -2.42 -8.74
CA LYS A 44 2.33 -2.09 -10.13
C LYS A 44 2.83 -0.67 -10.27
N LYS A 45 2.31 0.24 -9.46
CA LYS A 45 2.72 1.62 -9.49
C LYS A 45 4.18 1.75 -9.04
N ILE A 46 4.52 1.09 -7.95
CA ILE A 46 5.87 1.14 -7.42
C ILE A 46 6.86 0.47 -8.38
N LYS A 47 6.47 -0.67 -8.92
CA LYS A 47 7.32 -1.39 -9.83
C LYS A 47 7.65 -0.55 -11.07
N LYS A 48 6.66 0.18 -11.55
CA LYS A 48 6.85 1.04 -12.70
C LYS A 48 7.83 2.16 -12.40
N LEU A 49 7.72 2.75 -11.21
CA LEU A 49 8.62 3.81 -10.81
C LEU A 49 10.04 3.30 -10.65
N LEU A 50 10.20 2.14 -10.06
CA LEU A 50 11.51 1.56 -9.86
C LEU A 50 12.15 1.20 -11.19
N LYS A 51 11.33 0.79 -12.13
CA LYS A 51 11.85 0.38 -13.40
C LYS A 51 12.34 1.55 -14.23
N ASN A 52 11.83 2.71 -13.97
CA ASN A 52 12.23 3.88 -14.71
C ASN A 52 13.50 4.55 -14.25
N THR A 53 14.15 4.06 -13.30
CA THR A 53 15.39 4.65 -12.79
C THR A 53 16.62 4.14 -13.53
#